data_a72c98898ac65165bfdb212623ae9b33
#
_entry.id   a72c98898ac65165bfdb212623ae9b33
#
_cell.length_a   1.000
_cell.length_b   1.000
_cell.length_c   1.000
_cell.angle_alpha   90.00
_cell.angle_beta   90.00
_cell.angle_gamma   90.00
#
_symmetry.space_group_name_H-M   'P 1'
#
loop_
_entity.id
_entity.type
_entity.pdbx_description
1 polymer ?
#
loop_
_entity_poly.entity_id
_entity_poly.type
_entity_poly.pdbx_seq_one_letter_code
_entity_poly.pdbx_strand_id
1 'polypeptide(L)'
;MDELKLIEAVFAEPEPTSEAAAKGRDRLLRVAREAQASRADRRRRRWPAALPIRRVALVGAMALTLTGGIIVTQVSLGGSDPRTPGYLIAAPPADAKALLTLAARAAAGRPDTVPARGQYVHTKALAQHSLYTKDASGRTLYTKVLVSQERWEAADVGKPWLSRDRNLSATGPAPRRYWDHGVEDIVSEPGACPGRPAYARLGAWPTDPAQVRAKIVADTGEEPLRIWRSLQSLVRESVVRPSLGAALYQVAAGLDGIVLIGDAVDAAGRPGLAVAMDERDGTRSELIFDRKTYRYLGERTVNTRDRKVRTPSGGGYTEKKGAVTGTAVLAVDLTAGLPEISPKASRMKIPC
;
A
#
# COMPACT_ATOMS: atom_id res chain seq x y z
N MET A 1 -15.77 -27.26 -34.19
CA MET A 1 -16.17 -25.89 -33.78
C MET A 1 -15.07 -25.37 -32.85
N ASP A 2 -14.51 -24.26 -33.19
CA ASP A 2 -13.26 -23.74 -32.62
C ASP A 2 -13.49 -23.24 -31.18
N GLU A 3 -12.92 -23.89 -30.18
CA GLU A 3 -13.09 -23.53 -28.73
C GLU A 3 -12.69 -22.09 -28.45
N LEU A 4 -11.77 -21.53 -29.23
CA LEU A 4 -11.37 -20.14 -29.15
C LEU A 4 -12.49 -19.15 -29.47
N LYS A 5 -13.37 -19.49 -30.47
CA LYS A 5 -14.53 -18.65 -30.79
C LYS A 5 -15.61 -18.67 -29.71
N LEU A 6 -15.72 -19.79 -28.99
CA LEU A 6 -16.66 -19.87 -27.87
C LEU A 6 -16.21 -19.03 -26.67
N ILE A 7 -14.90 -18.97 -26.41
CA ILE A 7 -14.31 -18.14 -25.37
C ILE A 7 -14.46 -16.64 -25.71
N GLU A 8 -14.22 -16.28 -26.98
CA GLU A 8 -14.39 -14.89 -27.45
C GLU A 8 -15.85 -14.42 -27.36
N ALA A 9 -16.83 -15.30 -27.64
CA ALA A 9 -18.25 -14.99 -27.53
C ALA A 9 -18.74 -14.85 -26.06
N VAL A 10 -18.09 -15.52 -25.08
CA VAL A 10 -18.45 -15.44 -23.67
C VAL A 10 -17.85 -14.20 -23.00
N PHE A 11 -16.75 -13.65 -23.55
CA PHE A 11 -16.08 -12.45 -23.04
C PHE A 11 -16.32 -11.20 -23.89
N ALA A 12 -17.05 -11.30 -25.00
CA ALA A 12 -17.50 -10.14 -25.75
C ALA A 12 -18.53 -9.39 -24.89
N GLU A 13 -18.08 -8.32 -24.23
CA GLU A 13 -19.01 -7.33 -23.67
C GLU A 13 -19.89 -6.84 -24.84
N PRO A 14 -21.23 -6.90 -24.72
CA PRO A 14 -22.10 -6.38 -25.77
C PRO A 14 -21.76 -4.91 -25.98
N GLU A 15 -21.53 -4.51 -27.23
CA GLU A 15 -21.29 -3.10 -27.55
C GLU A 15 -22.41 -2.25 -26.93
N PRO A 16 -22.07 -1.18 -26.23
CA PRO A 16 -23.08 -0.34 -25.61
C PRO A 16 -24.01 0.21 -26.70
N THR A 17 -25.29 0.12 -26.48
CA THR A 17 -26.27 0.70 -27.41
C THR A 17 -25.93 2.17 -27.67
N SER A 18 -26.23 2.67 -28.87
CA SER A 18 -25.95 4.07 -29.24
C SER A 18 -26.51 5.07 -28.22
N GLU A 19 -27.63 4.73 -27.59
CA GLU A 19 -28.27 5.51 -26.53
C GLU A 19 -27.47 5.47 -25.21
N ALA A 20 -26.94 4.31 -24.82
CA ALA A 20 -26.11 4.17 -23.64
C ALA A 20 -24.76 4.90 -23.80
N ALA A 21 -24.17 4.82 -24.99
CA ALA A 21 -22.95 5.55 -25.33
C ALA A 21 -23.15 7.07 -25.35
N ALA A 22 -24.32 7.55 -25.85
CA ALA A 22 -24.68 8.97 -25.82
C ALA A 22 -24.88 9.47 -24.40
N LYS A 23 -25.64 8.76 -23.56
CA LYS A 23 -25.84 9.08 -22.12
C LYS A 23 -24.51 9.10 -21.34
N GLY A 24 -23.61 8.16 -21.63
CA GLY A 24 -22.27 8.13 -21.04
C GLY A 24 -21.44 9.36 -21.40
N ARG A 25 -21.45 9.74 -22.68
CA ARG A 25 -20.76 10.94 -23.18
C ARG A 25 -21.31 12.22 -22.56
N ASP A 26 -22.63 12.37 -22.49
CA ASP A 26 -23.27 13.55 -21.88
C ASP A 26 -22.98 13.67 -20.39
N ARG A 27 -22.91 12.54 -19.68
CA ARG A 27 -22.52 12.52 -18.26
C ARG A 27 -21.07 12.96 -18.06
N LEU A 28 -20.15 12.48 -18.90
CA LEU A 28 -18.73 12.88 -18.86
C LEU A 28 -18.55 14.37 -19.18
N LEU A 29 -19.25 14.89 -20.21
CA LEU A 29 -19.21 16.30 -20.58
C LEU A 29 -19.78 17.20 -19.48
N ARG A 30 -20.81 16.78 -18.78
CA ARG A 30 -21.37 17.50 -17.63
C ARG A 30 -20.37 17.61 -16.49
N VAL A 31 -19.76 16.47 -16.07
CA VAL A 31 -18.73 16.45 -15.03
C VAL A 31 -17.53 17.33 -15.40
N ALA A 32 -17.10 17.31 -16.67
CA ALA A 32 -16.01 18.15 -17.15
C ALA A 32 -16.35 19.64 -17.08
N ARG A 33 -17.59 20.05 -17.44
CA ARG A 33 -18.06 21.44 -17.33
C ARG A 33 -18.17 21.92 -15.88
N GLU A 34 -18.68 21.08 -14.98
CA GLU A 34 -18.75 21.37 -13.55
C GLU A 34 -17.35 21.53 -12.93
N ALA A 35 -16.39 20.69 -13.32
CA ALA A 35 -15.00 20.81 -12.90
C ALA A 35 -14.32 22.11 -13.44
N GLN A 36 -14.66 22.55 -14.64
CA GLN A 36 -14.18 23.82 -15.19
C GLN A 36 -14.82 25.03 -14.51
N ALA A 37 -16.12 25.00 -14.25
CA ALA A 37 -16.83 26.05 -13.54
C ALA A 37 -16.32 26.24 -12.10
N SER A 38 -16.03 25.15 -11.39
CA SER A 38 -15.45 25.19 -10.03
C SER A 38 -14.02 25.73 -10.00
N ARG A 39 -13.24 25.57 -11.09
CA ARG A 39 -11.91 26.19 -11.26
C ARG A 39 -12.00 27.69 -11.54
N ALA A 40 -12.97 28.13 -12.32
CA ALA A 40 -13.21 29.54 -12.61
C ALA A 40 -13.67 30.34 -11.37
N ASP A 41 -14.52 29.74 -10.54
CA ASP A 41 -15.02 30.34 -9.29
C ASP A 41 -13.91 30.46 -8.22
N ARG A 42 -13.02 29.46 -8.11
CA ARG A 42 -11.84 29.55 -7.25
C ARG A 42 -10.83 30.62 -7.69
N ARG A 43 -10.75 30.95 -8.98
CA ARG A 43 -9.92 32.07 -9.49
C ARG A 43 -10.51 33.40 -9.11
N ARG A 44 -11.82 33.57 -9.11
CA ARG A 44 -12.50 34.85 -8.74
C ARG A 44 -12.43 35.17 -7.25
N ARG A 45 -12.33 34.18 -6.36
CA ARG A 45 -12.26 34.37 -4.90
C ARG A 45 -10.87 34.70 -4.33
N ARG A 46 -9.83 34.83 -5.16
CA ARG A 46 -8.45 35.10 -4.70
C ARG A 46 -7.94 36.49 -5.08
N TRP A 47 -8.73 37.55 -4.83
CA TRP A 47 -8.19 38.90 -4.82
C TRP A 47 -8.83 39.73 -3.70
N PRO A 48 -8.14 39.91 -2.57
CA PRO A 48 -8.30 41.09 -1.74
C PRO A 48 -7.28 42.16 -2.13
N ALA A 49 -7.73 43.42 -2.04
CA ALA A 49 -7.05 44.63 -2.44
C ALA A 49 -5.70 44.87 -1.79
N ALA A 50 -4.85 45.58 -2.52
CA ALA A 50 -3.52 46.01 -2.16
C ALA A 50 -3.50 46.92 -0.92
N LEU A 51 -2.50 46.69 -0.04
CA LEU A 51 -2.02 47.64 0.96
C LEU A 51 -0.50 47.89 0.78
N PRO A 52 0.01 49.10 1.08
CA PRO A 52 1.29 49.56 0.59
C PRO A 52 2.51 49.07 1.37
N ILE A 53 3.56 48.84 0.63
CA ILE A 53 4.87 48.34 1.03
C ILE A 53 5.61 49.38 1.87
N ARG A 54 6.02 49.04 3.10
CA ARG A 54 7.17 49.69 3.76
C ARG A 54 8.36 48.74 3.75
N ARG A 55 9.46 49.26 3.16
CA ARG A 55 10.75 48.59 3.04
C ARG A 55 11.41 48.47 4.41
N VAL A 56 11.86 47.25 4.77
CA VAL A 56 12.96 47.05 5.75
C VAL A 56 13.90 46.02 5.14
N ALA A 57 15.13 46.47 4.88
CA ALA A 57 16.24 45.61 4.50
C ALA A 57 16.89 45.07 5.78
N LEU A 58 17.18 43.75 5.83
CA LEU A 58 18.17 43.21 6.73
C LEU A 58 18.95 42.09 6.04
N VAL A 59 20.25 42.40 5.93
CA VAL A 59 21.33 41.56 5.40
C VAL A 59 21.70 40.52 6.48
N GLY A 60 21.89 39.26 6.06
CA GLY A 60 22.45 38.24 6.90
C GLY A 60 22.87 37.03 6.08
N ALA A 61 24.11 37.03 5.63
CA ALA A 61 24.76 35.89 4.98
C ALA A 61 25.21 34.88 6.02
N MET A 62 24.89 33.60 5.80
CA MET A 62 25.72 32.49 6.27
C MET A 62 25.73 31.38 5.23
N ALA A 63 26.90 31.19 4.66
CA ALA A 63 27.23 30.09 3.79
C ALA A 63 27.49 28.83 4.63
N LEU A 64 26.88 27.72 4.28
CA LEU A 64 27.34 26.39 4.63
C LEU A 64 27.34 25.52 3.37
N THR A 65 28.54 25.31 2.86
CA THR A 65 28.87 24.39 1.80
C THR A 65 28.73 22.96 2.27
N LEU A 66 27.86 22.19 1.63
CA LEU A 66 27.92 20.72 1.63
C LEU A 66 27.95 20.25 0.18
N THR A 67 29.14 19.88 -0.23
CA THR A 67 29.46 19.23 -1.50
C THR A 67 28.84 17.84 -1.55
N GLY A 68 27.85 17.65 -2.42
CA GLY A 68 27.31 16.36 -2.79
C GLY A 68 26.74 16.50 -4.21
N GLY A 69 27.53 16.13 -5.23
CA GLY A 69 27.25 16.34 -6.62
C GLY A 69 25.95 15.68 -7.09
N ILE A 70 25.02 16.50 -7.56
CA ILE A 70 23.91 16.09 -8.39
C ILE A 70 24.25 16.58 -9.80
N ILE A 71 24.56 15.66 -10.70
CA ILE A 71 24.67 15.96 -12.13
C ILE A 71 23.26 16.15 -12.66
N VAL A 72 22.85 17.39 -12.86
CA VAL A 72 21.63 17.76 -13.57
C VAL A 72 21.99 17.88 -15.05
N THR A 73 21.63 16.89 -15.85
CA THR A 73 21.62 17.03 -17.30
C THR A 73 20.41 17.87 -17.71
N GLN A 74 20.64 19.13 -18.02
CA GLN A 74 19.65 20.01 -18.67
C GLN A 74 19.44 19.56 -20.12
N VAL A 75 18.25 19.05 -20.42
CA VAL A 75 17.77 19.01 -21.80
C VAL A 75 17.01 20.31 -22.04
N SER A 76 17.68 21.26 -22.68
CA SER A 76 17.05 22.50 -23.15
C SER A 76 16.26 22.21 -24.42
N LEU A 77 14.93 22.21 -24.34
CA LEU A 77 14.04 22.43 -25.47
C LEU A 77 13.62 23.92 -25.42
N GLY A 78 14.04 24.66 -26.44
CA GLY A 78 13.99 26.10 -26.51
C GLY A 78 12.58 26.69 -26.38
N GLY A 79 12.53 27.86 -25.71
CA GLY A 79 11.37 28.72 -25.56
C GLY A 79 11.54 29.61 -24.35
N SER A 80 12.25 30.74 -24.49
CA SER A 80 12.52 31.71 -23.44
C SER A 80 11.29 32.56 -23.15
N ASP A 81 10.60 32.27 -22.04
CA ASP A 81 9.77 33.26 -21.34
C ASP A 81 10.20 33.30 -19.86
N PRO A 82 10.75 34.43 -19.33
CA PRO A 82 11.41 34.46 -18.03
C PRO A 82 10.48 34.63 -16.83
N ARG A 83 9.17 34.35 -16.93
CA ARG A 83 8.20 34.68 -15.88
C ARG A 83 7.37 33.51 -15.35
N THR A 84 7.63 32.28 -15.75
CA THR A 84 6.96 31.11 -15.16
C THR A 84 7.91 30.43 -14.19
N PRO A 85 7.62 30.32 -12.89
CA PRO A 85 8.38 29.44 -12.01
C PRO A 85 8.24 28.04 -12.57
N GLY A 86 9.31 27.53 -13.18
CA GLY A 86 9.35 26.15 -13.64
C GLY A 86 9.15 25.22 -12.44
N TYR A 87 8.02 24.57 -12.33
CA TYR A 87 7.87 23.42 -11.47
C TYR A 87 8.82 22.36 -12.02
N LEU A 88 9.94 22.18 -11.33
CA LEU A 88 10.81 21.04 -11.57
C LEU A 88 9.98 19.78 -11.23
N ILE A 89 9.39 19.18 -12.24
CA ILE A 89 8.84 17.84 -12.11
C ILE A 89 10.06 16.95 -11.90
N ALA A 90 10.26 16.50 -10.67
CA ALA A 90 11.34 15.57 -10.37
C ALA A 90 11.23 14.37 -11.31
N ALA A 91 12.31 14.03 -11.99
CA ALA A 91 12.35 12.85 -12.85
C ALA A 91 11.93 11.61 -12.04
N PRO A 92 11.16 10.69 -12.64
CA PRO A 92 10.80 9.44 -11.97
C PRO A 92 12.07 8.67 -11.58
N PRO A 93 12.04 7.86 -10.50
CA PRO A 93 13.20 7.07 -10.09
C PRO A 93 13.65 6.15 -11.23
N ALA A 94 14.95 6.10 -11.47
CA ALA A 94 15.54 5.36 -12.58
C ALA A 94 15.49 3.83 -12.36
N ASP A 95 15.54 3.39 -11.10
CA ASP A 95 15.57 1.98 -10.72
C ASP A 95 14.95 1.75 -9.32
N ALA A 96 14.93 0.50 -8.89
CA ALA A 96 14.39 0.09 -7.58
C ALA A 96 15.16 0.72 -6.41
N LYS A 97 16.47 0.86 -6.52
CA LYS A 97 17.33 1.45 -5.48
C LYS A 97 17.04 2.94 -5.32
N ALA A 98 16.88 3.66 -6.42
CA ALA A 98 16.49 5.06 -6.41
C ALA A 98 15.12 5.26 -5.77
N LEU A 99 14.12 4.42 -6.11
CA LEU A 99 12.80 4.46 -5.49
C LEU A 99 12.87 4.24 -3.98
N LEU A 100 13.59 3.21 -3.53
CA LEU A 100 13.75 2.92 -2.10
C LEU A 100 14.49 4.01 -1.34
N THR A 101 15.46 4.66 -1.98
CA THR A 101 16.14 5.83 -1.39
C THR A 101 15.17 7.00 -1.17
N LEU A 102 14.29 7.27 -2.14
CA LEU A 102 13.26 8.31 -2.00
C LEU A 102 12.22 7.92 -0.93
N ALA A 103 11.81 6.66 -0.89
CA ALA A 103 10.89 6.13 0.12
C ALA A 103 11.49 6.23 1.54
N ALA A 104 12.79 5.93 1.70
CA ALA A 104 13.50 6.06 2.96
C ALA A 104 13.51 7.51 3.47
N ARG A 105 13.79 8.48 2.58
CA ARG A 105 13.73 9.91 2.92
C ARG A 105 12.32 10.34 3.31
N ALA A 106 11.31 9.91 2.56
CA ALA A 106 9.91 10.20 2.85
C ALA A 106 9.45 9.63 4.20
N ALA A 107 9.94 8.43 4.57
CA ALA A 107 9.65 7.80 5.85
C ALA A 107 10.39 8.51 7.01
N ALA A 108 11.68 8.81 6.85
CA ALA A 108 12.49 9.50 7.86
C ALA A 108 11.95 10.89 8.23
N GLY A 109 11.24 11.56 7.32
CA GLY A 109 10.58 12.86 7.57
C GLY A 109 9.27 12.77 8.36
N ARG A 110 8.84 11.58 8.80
CA ARG A 110 7.58 11.37 9.53
C ARG A 110 7.83 10.96 10.97
N PRO A 111 7.05 11.48 11.93
CA PRO A 111 7.15 11.04 13.32
C PRO A 111 6.67 9.59 13.48
N ASP A 112 7.28 8.88 14.42
CA ASP A 112 6.79 7.58 14.86
C ASP A 112 5.48 7.74 15.65
N THR A 113 4.56 6.80 15.49
CA THR A 113 3.31 6.74 16.26
C THR A 113 3.62 6.11 17.63
N VAL A 114 3.67 6.93 18.65
CA VAL A 114 3.95 6.47 20.02
C VAL A 114 2.68 6.69 20.87
N PRO A 115 1.94 5.61 21.21
CA PRO A 115 0.75 5.74 22.02
C PRO A 115 1.09 6.01 23.48
N ALA A 116 0.33 6.89 24.13
CA ALA A 116 0.37 7.05 25.58
C ALA A 116 -0.26 5.84 26.29
N ARG A 117 0.04 5.70 27.59
CA ARG A 117 -0.59 4.66 28.41
C ARG A 117 -2.12 4.78 28.33
N GLY A 118 -2.78 3.68 28.05
CA GLY A 118 -4.24 3.62 27.91
C GLY A 118 -4.77 3.86 26.49
N GLN A 119 -3.94 4.33 25.56
CA GLN A 119 -4.31 4.48 24.18
C GLN A 119 -4.14 3.17 23.38
N TYR A 120 -4.71 3.17 22.19
CA TYR A 120 -4.58 2.11 21.21
C TYR A 120 -4.00 2.68 19.92
N VAL A 121 -3.13 1.91 19.27
CA VAL A 121 -2.76 2.15 17.88
C VAL A 121 -3.85 1.53 17.01
N HIS A 122 -4.55 2.35 16.24
CA HIS A 122 -5.53 1.91 15.26
C HIS A 122 -4.90 1.92 13.88
N THR A 123 -4.93 0.79 13.19
CA THR A 123 -4.52 0.66 11.79
C THR A 123 -5.72 0.24 10.95
N LYS A 124 -5.88 0.89 9.80
CA LYS A 124 -6.91 0.57 8.81
C LYS A 124 -6.27 0.21 7.47
N ALA A 125 -6.68 -0.91 6.92
CA ALA A 125 -6.19 -1.42 5.65
C ALA A 125 -7.33 -1.99 4.80
N LEU A 126 -7.09 -2.09 3.49
CA LEU A 126 -7.83 -2.99 2.62
C LEU A 126 -6.95 -4.18 2.27
N ALA A 127 -7.54 -5.36 2.27
CA ALA A 127 -6.88 -6.57 1.80
C ALA A 127 -7.65 -7.15 0.63
N GLN A 128 -6.94 -7.57 -0.40
CA GLN A 128 -7.47 -8.30 -1.54
C GLN A 128 -7.03 -9.75 -1.44
N HIS A 129 -7.98 -10.66 -1.30
CA HIS A 129 -7.75 -12.10 -1.20
C HIS A 129 -8.28 -12.83 -2.42
N SER A 130 -7.70 -14.00 -2.68
CA SER A 130 -8.16 -14.96 -3.68
C SER A 130 -8.98 -16.05 -3.00
N LEU A 131 -10.25 -16.18 -3.37
CA LEU A 131 -11.11 -17.27 -2.92
C LEU A 131 -11.24 -18.30 -4.05
N TYR A 132 -10.92 -19.55 -3.75
CA TYR A 132 -11.04 -20.67 -4.67
C TYR A 132 -12.16 -21.58 -4.19
N THR A 133 -13.17 -21.78 -5.04
CA THR A 133 -14.30 -22.69 -4.80
C THR A 133 -14.37 -23.73 -5.90
N LYS A 134 -15.15 -24.79 -5.74
CA LYS A 134 -15.44 -25.76 -6.81
C LYS A 134 -16.91 -25.68 -7.20
N ASP A 135 -17.18 -25.76 -8.51
CA ASP A 135 -18.54 -25.93 -8.99
C ASP A 135 -18.99 -27.40 -8.92
N ALA A 136 -20.23 -27.69 -9.32
CA ALA A 136 -20.80 -29.03 -9.28
C ALA A 136 -20.04 -30.04 -10.18
N SER A 137 -19.29 -29.57 -11.18
CA SER A 137 -18.44 -30.41 -12.03
C SER A 137 -17.03 -30.64 -11.46
N GLY A 138 -16.73 -30.06 -10.28
CA GLY A 138 -15.40 -30.13 -9.67
C GLY A 138 -14.38 -29.12 -10.23
N ARG A 139 -14.80 -28.23 -11.17
CA ARG A 139 -13.94 -27.21 -11.73
C ARG A 139 -13.68 -26.10 -10.68
N THR A 140 -12.42 -25.68 -10.59
CA THR A 140 -12.03 -24.60 -9.68
C THR A 140 -12.52 -23.25 -10.21
N LEU A 141 -13.24 -22.53 -9.38
CA LEU A 141 -13.69 -21.16 -9.62
C LEU A 141 -12.82 -20.21 -8.80
N TYR A 142 -12.44 -19.10 -9.41
CA TYR A 142 -11.66 -18.04 -8.77
C TYR A 142 -12.54 -16.82 -8.53
N THR A 143 -12.50 -16.30 -7.33
CA THR A 143 -13.17 -15.06 -6.93
C THR A 143 -12.21 -14.19 -6.15
N LYS A 144 -12.13 -12.91 -6.52
CA LYS A 144 -11.39 -11.90 -5.80
C LYS A 144 -12.28 -11.27 -4.74
N VAL A 145 -11.85 -11.26 -3.49
CA VAL A 145 -12.59 -10.68 -2.36
C VAL A 145 -11.82 -9.49 -1.81
N LEU A 146 -12.49 -8.37 -1.64
CA LEU A 146 -11.97 -7.18 -0.99
C LEU A 146 -12.49 -7.10 0.45
N VAL A 147 -11.57 -6.96 1.40
CA VAL A 147 -11.84 -6.95 2.84
C VAL A 147 -11.30 -5.66 3.45
N SER A 148 -12.12 -4.96 4.25
CA SER A 148 -11.64 -3.93 5.16
C SER A 148 -11.11 -4.59 6.41
N GLN A 149 -9.89 -4.26 6.80
CA GLN A 149 -9.24 -4.76 8.00
C GLN A 149 -8.91 -3.60 8.92
N GLU A 150 -9.38 -3.67 10.15
CA GLU A 150 -9.07 -2.69 11.18
C GLU A 150 -8.51 -3.41 12.41
N ARG A 151 -7.46 -2.84 13.01
CA ARG A 151 -6.82 -3.40 14.21
C ARG A 151 -6.60 -2.30 15.23
N TRP A 152 -6.92 -2.61 16.48
CA TRP A 152 -6.65 -1.76 17.64
C TRP A 152 -5.72 -2.53 18.57
N GLU A 153 -4.47 -2.12 18.63
CA GLU A 153 -3.45 -2.71 19.49
C GLU A 153 -3.22 -1.81 20.70
N ALA A 154 -3.48 -2.34 21.90
CA ALA A 154 -3.34 -1.57 23.13
C ALA A 154 -1.87 -1.20 23.42
N ALA A 155 -1.64 0.02 23.90
CA ALA A 155 -0.36 0.42 24.46
C ALA A 155 0.00 -0.38 25.71
N ASP A 156 -1.00 -0.72 26.49
CA ASP A 156 -0.89 -1.55 27.67
C ASP A 156 -1.07 -3.03 27.29
N VAL A 157 -0.02 -3.81 27.47
CA VAL A 157 -0.01 -5.25 27.14
C VAL A 157 -1.02 -6.08 27.97
N GLY A 158 -1.51 -5.53 29.10
CA GLY A 158 -2.55 -6.13 29.94
C GLY A 158 -3.98 -5.89 29.41
N LYS A 159 -4.15 -5.13 28.34
CA LYS A 159 -5.46 -4.84 27.74
C LYS A 159 -5.73 -5.67 26.50
N PRO A 160 -7.01 -5.96 26.19
CA PRO A 160 -7.36 -6.71 25.00
C PRO A 160 -7.10 -5.89 23.73
N TRP A 161 -6.86 -6.60 22.62
CA TRP A 161 -6.79 -6.05 21.27
C TRP A 161 -8.06 -6.41 20.50
N LEU A 162 -8.36 -5.62 19.48
CA LEU A 162 -9.46 -5.91 18.56
C LEU A 162 -8.94 -6.00 17.13
N SER A 163 -9.32 -7.06 16.44
CA SER A 163 -9.26 -7.14 14.98
C SER A 163 -10.68 -7.17 14.45
N ARG A 164 -10.97 -6.33 13.47
CA ARG A 164 -12.26 -6.25 12.78
C ARG A 164 -12.06 -6.42 11.29
N ASP A 165 -12.63 -7.48 10.74
CA ASP A 165 -12.64 -7.73 9.31
C ASP A 165 -14.07 -7.56 8.78
N ARG A 166 -14.20 -6.91 7.60
CA ARG A 166 -15.46 -6.76 6.90
C ARG A 166 -15.27 -7.04 5.42
N ASN A 167 -15.97 -8.01 4.90
CA ASN A 167 -16.02 -8.26 3.47
C ASN A 167 -16.82 -7.15 2.76
N LEU A 168 -16.17 -6.45 1.83
CA LEU A 168 -16.76 -5.28 1.15
C LEU A 168 -17.39 -5.67 -0.18
N SER A 169 -16.69 -6.46 -0.98
CA SER A 169 -17.11 -6.86 -2.31
C SER A 169 -16.39 -8.12 -2.77
N ALA A 170 -16.99 -8.79 -3.76
CA ALA A 170 -16.34 -9.88 -4.46
C ALA A 170 -16.55 -9.74 -5.97
N THR A 171 -15.51 -10.09 -6.73
CA THR A 171 -15.56 -10.15 -8.20
C THR A 171 -15.21 -11.56 -8.61
N GLY A 172 -16.19 -12.28 -9.19
CA GLY A 172 -16.05 -13.66 -9.60
C GLY A 172 -17.30 -14.49 -9.30
N PRO A 173 -17.29 -15.78 -9.64
CA PRO A 173 -18.47 -16.62 -9.63
C PRO A 173 -18.82 -17.24 -8.26
N ALA A 174 -18.02 -17.07 -7.22
CA ALA A 174 -18.31 -17.65 -5.92
C ALA A 174 -19.64 -17.12 -5.34
N PRO A 175 -20.56 -17.98 -4.92
CA PRO A 175 -21.79 -17.57 -4.25
C PRO A 175 -21.51 -16.72 -3.01
N ARG A 176 -22.39 -15.75 -2.74
CA ARG A 176 -22.25 -14.79 -1.64
C ARG A 176 -21.99 -15.45 -0.29
N ARG A 177 -22.62 -16.57 0.01
CA ARG A 177 -22.42 -17.35 1.26
C ARG A 177 -20.98 -17.76 1.56
N TYR A 178 -20.10 -17.77 0.54
CA TYR A 178 -18.70 -18.18 0.71
C TYR A 178 -17.74 -17.01 1.00
N TRP A 179 -18.21 -15.78 0.85
CA TRP A 179 -17.34 -14.63 1.06
C TRP A 179 -17.96 -13.50 1.89
N ASP A 180 -19.28 -13.44 2.03
CA ASP A 180 -19.94 -12.38 2.81
C ASP A 180 -20.35 -12.94 4.18
N HIS A 181 -19.48 -12.77 5.15
CA HIS A 181 -19.72 -13.14 6.54
C HIS A 181 -20.09 -11.94 7.41
N GLY A 182 -20.31 -10.76 6.79
CA GLY A 182 -20.61 -9.50 7.47
C GLY A 182 -19.38 -8.91 8.14
N VAL A 183 -19.52 -8.55 9.41
CA VAL A 183 -18.43 -8.01 10.25
C VAL A 183 -18.00 -9.10 11.24
N GLU A 184 -16.72 -9.43 11.20
CA GLU A 184 -16.10 -10.35 12.15
C GLU A 184 -15.20 -9.57 13.12
N ASP A 185 -15.56 -9.59 14.40
CA ASP A 185 -14.73 -9.05 15.48
C ASP A 185 -14.01 -10.20 16.20
N ILE A 186 -12.70 -10.07 16.34
CA ILE A 186 -11.87 -10.98 17.12
C ILE A 186 -11.21 -10.16 18.24
N VAL A 187 -11.58 -10.48 19.47
CA VAL A 187 -10.98 -9.90 20.67
C VAL A 187 -9.86 -10.82 21.13
N SER A 188 -8.63 -10.37 21.06
CA SER A 188 -7.46 -11.05 21.58
C SER A 188 -7.20 -10.59 23.02
N GLU A 189 -7.46 -11.45 23.98
CA GLU A 189 -7.26 -11.16 25.40
C GLU A 189 -5.82 -11.48 25.83
N PRO A 190 -5.25 -10.73 26.78
CA PRO A 190 -3.95 -11.05 27.33
C PRO A 190 -3.94 -12.46 27.92
N GLY A 191 -2.92 -13.25 27.58
CA GLY A 191 -2.66 -14.56 28.15
C GLY A 191 -1.59 -14.50 29.26
N ALA A 192 -1.07 -15.67 29.63
CA ALA A 192 0.06 -15.77 30.57
C ALA A 192 1.33 -15.07 30.03
N CYS A 193 1.50 -15.06 28.70
CA CYS A 193 2.52 -14.29 28.00
C CYS A 193 1.82 -13.23 27.15
N PRO A 194 1.61 -12.01 27.63
CA PRO A 194 0.95 -10.99 26.85
C PRO A 194 1.75 -10.71 25.58
N GLY A 195 1.08 -10.84 24.43
CA GLY A 195 1.65 -10.48 23.14
C GLY A 195 2.10 -9.01 23.16
N ARG A 196 3.18 -8.72 22.45
CA ARG A 196 3.62 -7.32 22.30
C ARG A 196 2.99 -6.72 21.06
N PRO A 197 2.28 -5.59 21.18
CA PRO A 197 1.78 -4.86 20.01
C PRO A 197 2.92 -4.48 19.07
N ALA A 198 2.61 -4.28 17.79
CA ALA A 198 3.62 -4.03 16.77
C ALA A 198 4.54 -2.85 17.12
N TYR A 199 3.99 -1.73 17.61
CA TYR A 199 4.80 -0.57 17.99
C TYR A 199 5.80 -0.88 19.11
N ALA A 200 5.44 -1.69 20.13
CA ALA A 200 6.31 -2.05 21.24
C ALA A 200 7.38 -3.08 20.83
N ARG A 201 7.00 -4.04 19.99
CA ARG A 201 7.92 -5.02 19.42
C ARG A 201 8.92 -4.37 18.47
N LEU A 202 8.44 -3.48 17.61
CA LEU A 202 9.28 -2.70 16.70
C LEU A 202 10.10 -1.63 17.43
N GLY A 203 9.64 -1.15 18.60
CA GLY A 203 10.38 -0.21 19.45
C GLY A 203 11.75 -0.70 19.88
N ALA A 204 11.93 -2.02 19.97
CA ALA A 204 13.22 -2.64 20.29
C ALA A 204 14.16 -2.79 19.05
N TRP A 205 13.70 -2.44 17.85
CA TRP A 205 14.52 -2.50 16.65
C TRP A 205 15.38 -1.23 16.53
N PRO A 206 16.63 -1.37 16.08
CA PRO A 206 17.45 -0.21 15.72
C PRO A 206 16.85 0.52 14.51
N THR A 207 17.26 1.78 14.32
CA THR A 207 16.92 2.58 13.12
C THR A 207 18.15 2.85 12.24
N ASP A 208 19.31 2.35 12.62
CA ASP A 208 20.49 2.31 11.78
C ASP A 208 20.39 1.14 10.79
N PRO A 209 20.53 1.38 9.48
CA PRO A 209 20.33 0.35 8.45
C PRO A 209 21.30 -0.84 8.57
N ALA A 210 22.54 -0.61 8.99
CA ALA A 210 23.51 -1.68 9.14
C ALA A 210 23.13 -2.60 10.31
N GLN A 211 22.69 -2.04 11.42
CA GLN A 211 22.21 -2.82 12.57
C GLN A 211 20.89 -3.53 12.26
N VAL A 212 19.96 -2.90 11.51
CA VAL A 212 18.74 -3.56 11.03
C VAL A 212 19.09 -4.75 10.16
N ARG A 213 19.99 -4.58 9.18
CA ARG A 213 20.46 -5.67 8.32
C ARG A 213 21.07 -6.80 9.13
N ALA A 214 22.00 -6.49 10.02
CA ALA A 214 22.65 -7.50 10.87
C ALA A 214 21.63 -8.30 11.69
N LYS A 215 20.61 -7.64 12.25
CA LYS A 215 19.55 -8.31 13.01
C LYS A 215 18.70 -9.24 12.13
N ILE A 216 18.32 -8.81 10.91
CA ILE A 216 17.58 -9.65 9.96
C ILE A 216 18.43 -10.86 9.55
N VAL A 217 19.70 -10.65 9.21
CA VAL A 217 20.63 -11.69 8.77
C VAL A 217 20.88 -12.72 9.84
N ALA A 218 20.92 -12.31 11.12
CA ALA A 218 21.07 -13.25 12.23
C ALA A 218 19.95 -14.31 12.26
N ASP A 219 18.73 -13.94 11.84
CA ASP A 219 17.57 -14.85 11.83
C ASP A 219 17.39 -15.57 10.48
N THR A 220 17.80 -14.94 9.37
CA THR A 220 17.48 -15.44 8.00
C THR A 220 18.67 -15.96 7.21
N GLY A 221 19.89 -15.63 7.62
CA GLY A 221 21.11 -15.77 6.81
C GLY A 221 21.21 -14.68 5.73
N GLU A 222 22.24 -14.78 4.88
CA GLU A 222 22.62 -13.77 3.89
C GLU A 222 21.86 -13.88 2.54
N GLU A 223 20.97 -14.86 2.37
CA GLU A 223 20.26 -15.05 1.10
C GLU A 223 19.31 -13.87 0.83
N PRO A 224 19.45 -13.13 -0.31
CA PRO A 224 18.66 -11.94 -0.59
C PRO A 224 17.14 -12.16 -0.50
N LEU A 225 16.65 -13.31 -0.99
CA LEU A 225 15.22 -13.60 -0.96
C LEU A 225 14.69 -13.80 0.48
N ARG A 226 15.47 -14.40 1.37
CA ARG A 226 15.07 -14.56 2.77
C ARG A 226 15.04 -13.22 3.50
N ILE A 227 16.06 -12.38 3.24
CA ILE A 227 16.11 -11.01 3.77
C ILE A 227 14.90 -10.22 3.25
N TRP A 228 14.60 -10.30 1.95
CA TRP A 228 13.46 -9.63 1.34
C TRP A 228 12.12 -10.02 2.00
N ARG A 229 11.87 -11.31 2.22
CA ARG A 229 10.65 -11.80 2.88
C ARG A 229 10.52 -11.27 4.32
N SER A 230 11.61 -11.26 5.07
CA SER A 230 11.63 -10.66 6.41
C SER A 230 11.36 -9.16 6.37
N LEU A 231 11.98 -8.44 5.41
CA LEU A 231 11.75 -7.02 5.19
C LEU A 231 10.27 -6.72 4.89
N GLN A 232 9.61 -7.50 4.02
CA GLN A 232 8.20 -7.29 3.71
C GLN A 232 7.32 -7.37 4.97
N SER A 233 7.51 -8.39 5.81
CA SER A 233 6.78 -8.51 7.06
C SER A 233 6.99 -7.30 7.97
N LEU A 234 8.24 -6.88 8.14
CA LEU A 234 8.61 -5.73 8.98
C LEU A 234 8.09 -4.41 8.40
N VAL A 235 8.13 -4.21 7.08
CA VAL A 235 7.62 -3.01 6.41
C VAL A 235 6.12 -2.85 6.64
N ARG A 236 5.35 -3.94 6.54
CA ARG A 236 3.90 -3.92 6.80
C ARG A 236 3.59 -3.41 8.21
N GLU A 237 4.35 -3.83 9.20
CA GLU A 237 4.17 -3.41 10.58
C GLU A 237 4.77 -2.03 10.85
N SER A 238 5.84 -1.65 10.14
CA SER A 238 6.57 -0.38 10.36
C SER A 238 5.78 0.87 9.98
N VAL A 239 4.55 0.74 9.48
CA VAL A 239 3.65 1.88 9.23
C VAL A 239 3.41 2.70 10.49
N VAL A 240 3.51 2.08 11.68
CA VAL A 240 3.42 2.74 12.99
C VAL A 240 4.76 3.35 13.44
N ARG A 241 5.86 2.96 12.80
CA ARG A 241 7.21 3.43 13.11
C ARG A 241 7.98 3.78 11.82
N PRO A 242 7.67 4.92 11.19
CA PRO A 242 8.31 5.36 9.95
C PRO A 242 9.84 5.44 10.02
N SER A 243 10.43 5.75 11.18
CA SER A 243 11.89 5.76 11.36
C SER A 243 12.52 4.39 11.08
N LEU A 244 11.90 3.31 11.55
CA LEU A 244 12.31 1.93 11.21
C LEU A 244 12.04 1.63 9.73
N GLY A 245 10.88 2.06 9.20
CA GLY A 245 10.56 1.92 7.79
C GLY A 245 11.64 2.50 6.88
N ALA A 246 12.18 3.66 7.23
CA ALA A 246 13.29 4.29 6.51
C ALA A 246 14.53 3.40 6.47
N ALA A 247 14.92 2.79 7.59
CA ALA A 247 16.06 1.88 7.66
C ALA A 247 15.80 0.59 6.85
N LEU A 248 14.58 0.04 6.93
CA LEU A 248 14.19 -1.16 6.16
C LEU A 248 14.28 -0.92 4.65
N TYR A 249 13.86 0.27 4.16
CA TYR A 249 13.98 0.61 2.74
C TYR A 249 15.44 0.75 2.31
N GLN A 250 16.31 1.26 3.16
CA GLN A 250 17.74 1.34 2.88
C GLN A 250 18.38 -0.06 2.82
N VAL A 251 18.01 -0.98 3.71
CA VAL A 251 18.45 -2.38 3.64
C VAL A 251 17.95 -3.03 2.36
N ALA A 252 16.68 -2.83 1.98
CA ALA A 252 16.12 -3.34 0.74
C ALA A 252 16.85 -2.81 -0.50
N ALA A 253 17.27 -1.53 -0.50
CA ALA A 253 18.01 -0.92 -1.61
C ALA A 253 19.38 -1.55 -1.86
N GLY A 254 19.94 -2.25 -0.88
CA GLY A 254 21.20 -3.00 -0.99
C GLY A 254 21.03 -4.45 -1.42
N LEU A 255 19.81 -4.94 -1.68
CA LEU A 255 19.58 -6.31 -2.09
C LEU A 255 19.76 -6.49 -3.59
N ASP A 256 20.37 -7.63 -3.97
CA ASP A 256 20.39 -8.07 -5.37
C ASP A 256 19.04 -8.69 -5.76
N GLY A 257 18.69 -8.57 -7.04
CA GLY A 257 17.48 -9.18 -7.60
C GLY A 257 16.21 -8.38 -7.44
N ILE A 258 16.26 -7.17 -6.84
CA ILE A 258 15.12 -6.25 -6.82
C ILE A 258 14.95 -5.53 -8.17
N VAL A 259 13.71 -5.32 -8.58
CA VAL A 259 13.36 -4.64 -9.83
C VAL A 259 12.31 -3.55 -9.59
N LEU A 260 12.35 -2.51 -10.43
CA LEU A 260 11.34 -1.44 -10.43
C LEU A 260 10.15 -1.85 -11.30
N ILE A 261 8.94 -1.67 -10.79
CA ILE A 261 7.68 -1.84 -11.51
C ILE A 261 7.01 -0.47 -11.64
N GLY A 262 6.87 0.01 -12.88
CA GLY A 262 6.33 1.35 -13.19
C GLY A 262 4.82 1.49 -12.96
N ASP A 263 4.05 0.39 -13.11
CA ASP A 263 2.59 0.39 -13.09
C ASP A 263 2.06 -0.59 -12.04
N ALA A 264 2.23 -0.22 -10.77
CA ALA A 264 1.64 -0.94 -9.66
C ALA A 264 0.33 -0.28 -9.22
N VAL A 265 -0.60 -1.11 -8.75
CA VAL A 265 -1.87 -0.65 -8.14
C VAL A 265 -2.06 -1.44 -6.86
N ASP A 266 -2.36 -0.76 -5.76
CA ASP A 266 -2.62 -1.39 -4.47
C ASP A 266 -4.06 -1.92 -4.34
N ALA A 267 -4.39 -2.56 -3.21
CA ALA A 267 -5.73 -3.11 -2.97
C ALA A 267 -6.84 -2.04 -2.87
N ALA A 268 -6.48 -0.77 -2.69
CA ALA A 268 -7.43 0.36 -2.71
C ALA A 268 -7.61 0.98 -4.12
N GLY A 269 -6.96 0.42 -5.15
CA GLY A 269 -7.00 0.95 -6.51
C GLY A 269 -6.11 2.18 -6.72
N ARG A 270 -5.20 2.51 -5.79
CA ARG A 270 -4.31 3.66 -5.92
C ARG A 270 -3.11 3.30 -6.81
N PRO A 271 -2.83 4.08 -7.85
CA PRO A 271 -1.65 3.85 -8.69
C PRO A 271 -0.36 4.21 -7.94
N GLY A 272 0.67 3.39 -8.14
CA GLY A 272 1.97 3.56 -7.50
C GLY A 272 3.12 3.10 -8.37
N LEU A 273 4.32 3.21 -7.80
CA LEU A 273 5.54 2.53 -8.24
C LEU A 273 5.80 1.38 -7.26
N ALA A 274 6.36 0.27 -7.73
CA ALA A 274 6.72 -0.78 -6.80
C ALA A 274 8.18 -1.24 -6.96
N VAL A 275 8.73 -1.71 -5.84
CA VAL A 275 9.93 -2.53 -5.84
C VAL A 275 9.51 -3.96 -5.64
N ALA A 276 10.05 -4.85 -6.45
CA ALA A 276 9.63 -6.23 -6.53
C ALA A 276 10.81 -7.20 -6.49
N MET A 277 10.56 -8.41 -5.98
CA MET A 277 11.49 -9.54 -6.06
C MET A 277 10.73 -10.80 -6.49
N ASP A 278 11.36 -11.60 -7.36
CA ASP A 278 10.84 -12.90 -7.78
C ASP A 278 11.01 -13.92 -6.64
N GLU A 279 9.91 -14.58 -6.27
CA GLU A 279 9.86 -15.56 -5.18
C GLU A 279 10.32 -16.97 -5.60
N ARG A 280 10.73 -17.17 -6.86
CA ARG A 280 11.17 -18.45 -7.45
C ARG A 280 10.08 -19.54 -7.51
N ASP A 281 8.97 -19.36 -6.82
CA ASP A 281 7.83 -20.30 -6.80
C ASP A 281 6.78 -19.99 -7.87
N GLY A 282 7.02 -18.99 -8.72
CA GLY A 282 6.11 -18.50 -9.74
C GLY A 282 5.25 -17.35 -9.26
N THR A 283 5.63 -16.73 -8.15
CA THR A 283 5.09 -15.45 -7.70
C THR A 283 6.16 -14.38 -7.68
N ARG A 284 5.74 -13.14 -7.64
CA ARG A 284 6.56 -11.96 -7.43
C ARG A 284 5.92 -11.12 -6.34
N SER A 285 6.66 -10.81 -5.33
CA SER A 285 6.22 -9.95 -4.23
C SER A 285 6.67 -8.52 -4.44
N GLU A 286 5.81 -7.55 -4.12
CA GLU A 286 5.99 -6.15 -4.45
C GLU A 286 5.62 -5.25 -3.26
N LEU A 287 6.48 -4.27 -2.95
CA LEU A 287 6.20 -3.14 -2.07
C LEU A 287 5.80 -1.93 -2.92
N ILE A 288 4.65 -1.35 -2.66
CA ILE A 288 4.05 -0.29 -3.48
C ILE A 288 4.18 1.06 -2.78
N PHE A 289 4.62 2.06 -3.53
CA PHE A 289 4.87 3.42 -3.07
C PHE A 289 4.10 4.43 -3.94
N ASP A 290 3.64 5.52 -3.32
CA ASP A 290 3.00 6.63 -4.03
C ASP A 290 3.97 7.29 -5.01
N ARG A 291 3.51 7.61 -6.21
CA ARG A 291 4.34 8.16 -7.30
C ARG A 291 4.91 9.55 -7.02
N LYS A 292 4.28 10.31 -6.12
CA LYS A 292 4.64 11.72 -5.86
C LYS A 292 5.32 11.88 -4.51
N THR A 293 4.78 11.23 -3.50
CA THR A 293 5.25 11.37 -2.11
C THR A 293 6.20 10.27 -1.69
N TYR A 294 6.33 9.19 -2.49
CA TYR A 294 7.12 7.99 -2.20
C TYR A 294 6.76 7.31 -0.87
N ARG A 295 5.57 7.61 -0.34
CA ARG A 295 5.05 6.96 0.87
C ARG A 295 4.61 5.55 0.54
N TYR A 296 4.85 4.64 1.46
CA TYR A 296 4.36 3.28 1.37
C TYR A 296 2.82 3.25 1.32
N LEU A 297 2.29 2.59 0.32
CA LEU A 297 0.85 2.41 0.11
C LEU A 297 0.38 1.03 0.53
N GLY A 298 1.22 0.02 0.38
CA GLY A 298 0.88 -1.36 0.64
C GLY A 298 1.77 -2.32 -0.12
N GLU A 299 1.33 -3.55 -0.21
CA GLU A 299 2.06 -4.62 -0.89
C GLU A 299 1.12 -5.47 -1.72
N ARG A 300 1.69 -6.20 -2.67
CA ARG A 300 0.96 -7.24 -3.39
C ARG A 300 1.87 -8.39 -3.80
N THR A 301 1.25 -9.55 -4.01
CA THR A 301 1.88 -10.71 -4.64
C THR A 301 1.18 -10.97 -5.97
N VAL A 302 1.95 -11.15 -7.02
CA VAL A 302 1.47 -11.37 -8.39
C VAL A 302 1.94 -12.74 -8.87
N ASN A 303 1.05 -13.57 -9.37
CA ASN A 303 1.42 -14.81 -10.04
C ASN A 303 2.07 -14.50 -11.40
N THR A 304 3.33 -14.83 -11.58
CA THR A 304 4.08 -14.61 -12.83
C THR A 304 3.87 -15.72 -13.86
N ARG A 305 3.33 -16.86 -13.41
CA ARG A 305 2.92 -18.03 -14.22
C ARG A 305 1.75 -18.75 -13.57
N ASP A 306 1.14 -19.70 -14.27
CA ASP A 306 0.17 -20.61 -13.66
C ASP A 306 0.86 -21.47 -12.59
N ARG A 307 0.22 -21.61 -11.43
CA ARG A 307 0.73 -22.35 -10.27
C ARG A 307 -0.25 -23.43 -9.82
N LYS A 308 0.24 -24.64 -9.65
CA LYS A 308 -0.52 -25.71 -8.99
C LYS A 308 -0.33 -25.61 -7.48
N VAL A 309 -1.41 -25.37 -6.76
CA VAL A 309 -1.43 -25.32 -5.30
C VAL A 309 -2.10 -26.59 -4.77
N ARG A 310 -1.42 -27.26 -3.85
CA ARG A 310 -2.00 -28.41 -3.13
C ARG A 310 -2.65 -27.93 -1.83
N THR A 311 -3.82 -28.43 -1.53
CA THR A 311 -4.49 -28.18 -0.26
C THR A 311 -4.07 -29.21 0.77
N PRO A 312 -4.07 -28.87 2.08
CA PRO A 312 -3.78 -29.84 3.14
C PRO A 312 -4.72 -31.08 3.14
N SER A 313 -5.93 -30.92 2.60
CA SER A 313 -6.92 -32.00 2.44
C SER A 313 -6.65 -32.95 1.26
N GLY A 314 -5.49 -32.86 0.60
CA GLY A 314 -5.10 -33.74 -0.52
C GLY A 314 -5.62 -33.30 -1.89
N GLY A 315 -6.42 -32.24 -1.95
CA GLY A 315 -6.88 -31.64 -3.23
C GLY A 315 -5.88 -30.65 -3.80
N GLY A 316 -6.29 -29.95 -4.85
CA GLY A 316 -5.49 -28.89 -5.45
C GLY A 316 -6.28 -28.03 -6.40
N TYR A 317 -5.73 -26.87 -6.72
CA TYR A 317 -6.26 -25.95 -7.72
C TYR A 317 -5.12 -25.27 -8.48
N THR A 318 -5.44 -24.65 -9.58
CA THR A 318 -4.45 -23.87 -10.36
C THR A 318 -4.73 -22.40 -10.17
N GLU A 319 -3.78 -21.68 -9.60
CA GLU A 319 -3.75 -20.24 -9.64
C GLU A 319 -3.26 -19.75 -10.98
N LYS A 320 -3.98 -18.83 -11.58
CA LYS A 320 -3.66 -18.33 -12.92
C LYS A 320 -2.60 -17.25 -12.88
N LYS A 321 -1.77 -17.18 -13.93
CA LYS A 321 -0.90 -16.05 -14.20
C LYS A 321 -1.71 -14.74 -14.12
N GLY A 322 -1.13 -13.71 -13.48
CA GLY A 322 -1.78 -12.44 -13.28
C GLY A 322 -2.74 -12.36 -12.09
N ALA A 323 -3.01 -13.47 -11.38
CA ALA A 323 -3.73 -13.40 -10.11
C ALA A 323 -2.95 -12.56 -9.09
N VAL A 324 -3.66 -11.70 -8.37
CA VAL A 324 -3.07 -10.74 -7.43
C VAL A 324 -3.76 -10.87 -6.08
N THR A 325 -2.95 -10.95 -5.03
CA THR A 325 -3.35 -10.71 -3.64
C THR A 325 -2.54 -9.53 -3.10
N GLY A 326 -3.04 -8.83 -2.09
CA GLY A 326 -2.29 -7.71 -1.54
C GLY A 326 -3.05 -6.91 -0.51
N THR A 327 -2.39 -5.91 0.02
CA THR A 327 -2.93 -4.99 1.02
C THR A 327 -2.70 -3.54 0.61
N ALA A 328 -3.53 -2.65 1.18
CA ALA A 328 -3.37 -1.21 1.06
C ALA A 328 -3.54 -0.59 2.43
N VAL A 329 -2.54 0.13 2.91
CA VAL A 329 -2.62 0.90 4.16
C VAL A 329 -3.44 2.15 3.90
N LEU A 330 -4.48 2.38 4.71
CA LEU A 330 -5.37 3.55 4.60
C LEU A 330 -5.07 4.59 5.67
N ALA A 331 -4.96 4.16 6.93
CA ALA A 331 -4.73 5.05 8.06
C ALA A 331 -3.94 4.35 9.18
N VAL A 332 -3.25 5.17 9.96
CA VAL A 332 -2.64 4.81 11.26
C VAL A 332 -2.94 5.95 12.21
N ASP A 333 -3.71 5.68 13.26
CA ASP A 333 -4.21 6.68 14.19
C ASP A 333 -4.03 6.22 15.64
N LEU A 334 -4.18 7.15 16.59
CA LEU A 334 -4.28 6.85 18.02
C LEU A 334 -5.73 7.02 18.49
N THR A 335 -6.24 6.02 19.24
CA THR A 335 -7.58 6.08 19.83
C THR A 335 -7.52 5.92 21.34
N ALA A 336 -8.49 6.52 22.06
CA ALA A 336 -8.57 6.43 23.51
C ALA A 336 -9.10 5.06 24.01
N GLY A 337 -9.71 4.28 23.13
CA GLY A 337 -10.30 2.98 23.49
C GLY A 337 -10.67 2.17 22.26
N LEU A 338 -11.23 1.00 22.50
CA LEU A 338 -11.84 0.16 21.48
C LEU A 338 -13.19 0.74 21.04
N PRO A 339 -13.59 0.56 19.78
CA PRO A 339 -14.95 0.85 19.34
C PRO A 339 -15.95 -0.11 19.97
N GLU A 340 -17.24 0.09 19.73
CA GLU A 340 -18.26 -0.88 20.07
C GLU A 340 -17.92 -2.24 19.41
N ILE A 341 -17.89 -3.29 20.25
CA ILE A 341 -17.55 -4.65 19.84
C ILE A 341 -18.84 -5.42 19.59
N SER A 342 -18.89 -6.17 18.50
CA SER A 342 -20.02 -7.03 18.20
C SER A 342 -20.32 -8.00 19.36
N PRO A 343 -21.58 -8.17 19.76
CA PRO A 343 -21.94 -9.20 20.76
C PRO A 343 -21.62 -10.63 20.29
N LYS A 344 -21.38 -10.83 18.99
CA LYS A 344 -20.96 -12.09 18.38
C LYS A 344 -19.44 -12.22 18.22
N ALA A 345 -18.67 -11.30 18.81
CA ALA A 345 -17.22 -11.30 18.67
C ALA A 345 -16.61 -12.62 19.20
N SER A 346 -15.72 -13.17 18.42
CA SER A 346 -14.87 -14.27 18.86
C SER A 346 -13.85 -13.77 19.89
N ARG A 347 -13.64 -14.53 20.96
CA ARG A 347 -12.65 -14.20 21.99
C ARG A 347 -11.59 -15.29 22.05
N MET A 348 -10.34 -14.88 22.02
CA MET A 348 -9.21 -15.79 22.10
C MET A 348 -8.14 -15.22 23.05
N LYS A 349 -7.46 -16.11 23.77
CA LYS A 349 -6.26 -15.70 24.52
C LYS A 349 -5.07 -15.68 23.59
N ILE A 350 -4.24 -14.64 23.72
CA ILE A 350 -2.99 -14.55 22.98
C ILE A 350 -2.08 -15.68 23.49
N PRO A 351 -1.65 -16.61 22.61
CA PRO A 351 -0.77 -17.69 23.04
C PRO A 351 0.62 -17.14 23.39
N CYS A 352 1.33 -17.85 24.24
CA CYS A 352 2.77 -17.63 24.44
C CYS A 352 3.59 -18.17 23.21
#